data_c2bba863cfb49d0e7d1eaf0508c749c0
#
_entry.id   c2bba863cfb49d0e7d1eaf0508c749c0
#
_cell.length_a   1.000
_cell.length_b   1.000
_cell.length_c   1.000
_cell.angle_alpha   90.00
_cell.angle_beta   90.00
_cell.angle_gamma   90.00
#
_symmetry.space_group_name_H-M   'P 1'
#
loop_
_entity.id
_entity.type
_entity.pdbx_description
1 polymer ?
#
loop_
_entity_poly.entity_id
_entity_poly.type
_entity_poly.pdbx_seq_one_letter_code
_entity_poly.pdbx_strand_id
1 'polypeptide(L)'
;MVEPNSGTITLDGVNVHEKNPYELRRGIGYVMQQGGLMPHRTVAQNIATVPRLLGASRKEAQARALELLEVVGLDPSYAKRYPSQLSGGQVQRVGVARALAADAPVLLMDEPFSAVDPVVRTDLQKELLRLQGRLAKTIVFVTHDIDEALLLGDTIAVFAEGGRLAQFGTPEEILYSPADDFVRSFVSRSVAGLLDEQTVRQARARRLAASREAQNGVVEGEKSE
;
A
#
# COMPACT_ATOMS: atom_id res chain seq x y z
N MET A 1 -1.11 -17.77 -5.90
CA MET A 1 -0.68 -16.98 -7.07
C MET A 1 -1.14 -17.72 -8.31
N VAL A 2 -1.69 -17.01 -9.25
CA VAL A 2 -2.04 -17.54 -10.57
C VAL A 2 -0.79 -17.46 -11.45
N GLU A 3 -0.48 -18.51 -12.20
CA GLU A 3 0.62 -18.50 -13.16
C GLU A 3 0.18 -17.76 -14.43
N PRO A 4 0.99 -16.81 -14.94
CA PRO A 4 0.66 -16.13 -16.17
C PRO A 4 0.77 -17.10 -17.36
N ASN A 5 -0.14 -16.97 -18.33
CA ASN A 5 -0.11 -17.78 -19.54
C ASN A 5 1.04 -17.36 -20.48
N SER A 6 1.49 -16.12 -20.39
CA SER A 6 2.59 -15.56 -21.18
C SER A 6 3.16 -14.31 -20.51
N GLY A 7 4.31 -13.86 -20.96
CA GLY A 7 5.01 -12.69 -20.44
C GLY A 7 5.94 -13.02 -19.27
N THR A 8 6.61 -11.97 -18.76
CA THR A 8 7.61 -12.09 -17.69
C THR A 8 7.32 -11.08 -16.60
N ILE A 9 7.36 -11.50 -15.35
CA ILE A 9 7.26 -10.63 -14.19
C ILE A 9 8.63 -10.64 -13.51
N THR A 10 9.19 -9.46 -13.29
CA THR A 10 10.48 -9.31 -12.59
C THR A 10 10.30 -8.52 -11.31
N LEU A 11 11.01 -8.92 -10.27
CA LEU A 11 11.12 -8.20 -9.00
C LEU A 11 12.60 -8.00 -8.70
N ASP A 12 13.03 -6.74 -8.59
CA ASP A 12 14.46 -6.37 -8.47
C ASP A 12 15.33 -6.98 -9.59
N GLY A 13 14.82 -6.95 -10.84
CA GLY A 13 15.50 -7.49 -12.01
C GLY A 13 15.51 -9.03 -12.12
N VAL A 14 15.01 -9.76 -11.12
CA VAL A 14 14.95 -11.23 -11.13
C VAL A 14 13.56 -11.70 -11.50
N ASN A 15 13.47 -12.65 -12.42
CA ASN A 15 12.20 -13.27 -12.82
C ASN A 15 11.58 -14.01 -11.61
N VAL A 16 10.31 -13.69 -11.31
CA VAL A 16 9.61 -14.28 -10.16
C VAL A 16 9.46 -15.81 -10.27
N HIS A 17 9.47 -16.38 -11.47
CA HIS A 17 9.43 -17.82 -11.70
C HIS A 17 10.74 -18.54 -11.38
N GLU A 18 11.86 -17.81 -11.31
CA GLU A 18 13.18 -18.36 -10.95
C GLU A 18 13.40 -18.36 -9.43
N LYS A 19 12.58 -17.64 -8.68
CA LYS A 19 12.64 -17.58 -7.21
C LYS A 19 11.83 -18.70 -6.58
N ASN A 20 12.31 -19.19 -5.44
CA ASN A 20 11.51 -20.06 -4.58
C ASN A 20 10.20 -19.32 -4.18
N PRO A 21 9.00 -19.89 -4.44
CA PRO A 21 7.73 -19.22 -4.14
C PRO A 21 7.54 -18.81 -2.67
N TYR A 22 8.15 -19.53 -1.75
CA TYR A 22 8.09 -19.20 -0.32
C TYR A 22 8.95 -17.97 0.01
N GLU A 23 10.15 -17.88 -0.56
CA GLU A 23 11.05 -16.74 -0.40
C GLU A 23 10.46 -15.49 -1.06
N LEU A 24 9.94 -15.63 -2.28
CA LEU A 24 9.26 -14.56 -2.99
C LEU A 24 8.11 -13.96 -2.16
N ARG A 25 7.24 -14.82 -1.61
CA ARG A 25 6.09 -14.37 -0.80
C ARG A 25 6.51 -13.71 0.51
N ARG A 26 7.62 -14.09 1.09
CA ARG A 26 8.18 -13.45 2.30
C ARG A 26 8.69 -12.04 2.02
N GLY A 27 9.14 -11.77 0.78
CA GLY A 27 9.57 -10.45 0.32
C GLY A 27 8.43 -9.53 -0.12
N ILE A 28 7.16 -9.93 0.04
CA ILE A 28 5.98 -9.17 -0.36
C ILE A 28 5.04 -9.02 0.84
N GLY A 29 4.77 -7.79 1.23
CA GLY A 29 3.68 -7.48 2.15
C GLY A 29 2.35 -7.46 1.41
N TYR A 30 1.30 -8.09 1.96
CA TYR A 30 0.00 -8.16 1.29
C TYR A 30 -1.12 -7.64 2.19
N VAL A 31 -1.87 -6.66 1.69
CA VAL A 31 -3.08 -6.13 2.32
C VAL A 31 -4.29 -6.61 1.54
N MET A 32 -5.12 -7.43 2.19
CA MET A 32 -6.35 -7.97 1.61
C MET A 32 -7.50 -6.98 1.71
N GLN A 33 -8.44 -7.02 0.78
CA GLN A 33 -9.64 -6.17 0.70
C GLN A 33 -10.43 -6.08 2.02
N GLN A 34 -10.54 -7.16 2.78
CA GLN A 34 -11.25 -7.22 4.07
C GLN A 34 -10.30 -7.35 5.28
N GLY A 35 -9.06 -6.84 5.17
CA GLY A 35 -8.03 -6.93 6.20
C GLY A 35 -7.48 -8.34 6.44
N GLY A 36 -8.26 -9.39 6.22
CA GLY A 36 -7.85 -10.80 6.29
C GLY A 36 -7.20 -11.22 7.61
N LEU A 37 -7.65 -10.66 8.73
CA LEU A 37 -7.10 -10.99 10.06
C LEU A 37 -7.54 -12.37 10.52
N MET A 38 -6.66 -13.05 11.26
CA MET A 38 -6.97 -14.31 11.91
C MET A 38 -7.87 -14.07 13.12
N PRO A 39 -9.14 -14.55 13.14
CA PRO A 39 -10.14 -14.18 14.14
C PRO A 39 -9.80 -14.69 15.55
N HIS A 40 -9.04 -15.77 15.63
CA HIS A 40 -8.61 -16.41 16.90
C HIS A 40 -7.30 -15.82 17.46
N ARG A 41 -6.72 -14.82 16.81
CA ARG A 41 -5.51 -14.13 17.25
C ARG A 41 -5.82 -12.70 17.63
N THR A 42 -5.11 -12.19 18.64
CA THR A 42 -5.18 -10.76 18.98
C THR A 42 -4.59 -9.89 17.87
N VAL A 43 -4.83 -8.59 17.93
CA VAL A 43 -4.25 -7.60 17.02
C VAL A 43 -2.73 -7.72 16.96
N ALA A 44 -2.06 -7.69 18.11
CA ALA A 44 -0.60 -7.82 18.13
C ALA A 44 -0.11 -9.18 17.60
N GLN A 45 -0.83 -10.26 17.84
CA GLN A 45 -0.51 -11.58 17.29
C GLN A 45 -0.70 -11.64 15.77
N ASN A 46 -1.71 -10.95 15.24
CA ASN A 46 -1.91 -10.82 13.80
C ASN A 46 -0.73 -10.10 13.15
N ILE A 47 -0.34 -8.95 13.68
CA ILE A 47 0.80 -8.16 13.17
C ILE A 47 2.11 -8.95 13.31
N ALA A 48 2.35 -9.58 14.45
CA ALA A 48 3.55 -10.36 14.73
C ALA A 48 3.68 -11.66 13.92
N THR A 49 2.67 -12.05 13.14
CA THR A 49 2.66 -13.35 12.44
C THR A 49 3.84 -13.49 11.48
N VAL A 50 4.03 -12.52 10.58
CA VAL A 50 5.08 -12.60 9.56
C VAL A 50 6.47 -12.46 10.16
N PRO A 51 6.78 -11.50 11.04
CA PRO A 51 8.06 -11.46 11.74
C PRO A 51 8.41 -12.78 12.44
N ARG A 52 7.45 -13.43 13.09
CA ARG A 52 7.64 -14.74 13.72
C ARG A 52 7.98 -15.84 12.72
N LEU A 53 7.35 -15.84 11.54
CA LEU A 53 7.68 -16.77 10.45
C LEU A 53 9.06 -16.53 9.85
N LEU A 54 9.55 -15.28 9.93
CA LEU A 54 10.89 -14.89 9.50
C LEU A 54 11.99 -15.14 10.56
N GLY A 55 11.61 -15.70 11.72
CA GLY A 55 12.57 -16.08 12.77
C GLY A 55 12.74 -15.06 13.90
N ALA A 56 12.04 -13.91 13.87
CA ALA A 56 12.10 -12.96 14.98
C ALA A 56 11.64 -13.61 16.30
N SER A 57 12.24 -13.25 17.41
CA SER A 57 11.83 -13.68 18.74
C SER A 57 10.42 -13.17 19.06
N ARG A 58 9.73 -13.82 20.02
CA ARG A 58 8.41 -13.37 20.47
C ARG A 58 8.43 -11.92 20.98
N LYS A 59 9.51 -11.55 21.67
CA LYS A 59 9.68 -10.20 22.23
C LYS A 59 9.85 -9.14 21.12
N GLU A 60 10.71 -9.40 20.15
CA GLU A 60 10.95 -8.50 19.01
C GLU A 60 9.67 -8.33 18.17
N ALA A 61 9.01 -9.44 17.80
CA ALA A 61 7.78 -9.38 17.03
C ALA A 61 6.64 -8.65 17.76
N GLN A 62 6.57 -8.77 19.09
CA GLN A 62 5.62 -8.04 19.91
C GLN A 62 5.95 -6.54 19.97
N ALA A 63 7.21 -6.18 20.14
CA ALA A 63 7.66 -4.78 20.13
C ALA A 63 7.35 -4.13 18.79
N ARG A 64 7.68 -4.80 17.68
CA ARG A 64 7.36 -4.34 16.32
C ARG A 64 5.87 -4.17 16.10
N ALA A 65 5.04 -5.06 16.64
CA ALA A 65 3.58 -4.93 16.54
C ALA A 65 3.04 -3.69 17.25
N LEU A 66 3.58 -3.33 18.42
CA LEU A 66 3.19 -2.12 19.15
C LEU A 66 3.60 -0.85 18.40
N GLU A 67 4.84 -0.80 17.91
CA GLU A 67 5.32 0.29 17.07
C GLU A 67 4.42 0.50 15.84
N LEU A 68 4.08 -0.56 15.14
CA LEU A 68 3.26 -0.48 13.94
C LEU A 68 1.79 -0.11 14.21
N LEU A 69 1.26 -0.38 15.39
CA LEU A 69 -0.04 0.14 15.80
C LEU A 69 -0.04 1.67 15.82
N GLU A 70 0.99 2.27 16.40
CA GLU A 70 1.15 3.73 16.42
C GLU A 70 1.32 4.29 15.00
N VAL A 71 2.10 3.60 14.16
CA VAL A 71 2.33 3.97 12.75
C VAL A 71 1.02 4.03 11.96
N VAL A 72 0.07 3.11 12.21
CA VAL A 72 -1.24 3.13 11.55
C VAL A 72 -2.31 3.91 12.31
N GLY A 73 -1.91 4.73 13.29
CA GLY A 73 -2.81 5.59 14.06
C GLY A 73 -3.79 4.83 14.97
N LEU A 74 -3.36 3.69 15.50
CA LEU A 74 -4.10 2.92 16.51
C LEU A 74 -3.38 2.97 17.85
N ASP A 75 -4.15 3.19 18.90
CA ASP A 75 -3.62 3.17 20.27
C ASP A 75 -3.06 1.78 20.62
N PRO A 76 -1.88 1.68 21.26
CA PRO A 76 -1.27 0.42 21.67
C PRO A 76 -2.15 -0.48 22.54
N SER A 77 -3.15 0.06 23.24
CA SER A 77 -4.12 -0.72 24.02
C SER A 77 -4.94 -1.70 23.17
N TYR A 78 -5.03 -1.45 21.85
CA TYR A 78 -5.69 -2.36 20.90
C TYR A 78 -4.92 -3.66 20.72
N ALA A 79 -3.66 -3.76 21.10
CA ALA A 79 -2.79 -4.91 20.93
C ALA A 79 -3.42 -6.24 21.44
N LYS A 80 -4.20 -6.15 22.52
CA LYS A 80 -4.84 -7.30 23.19
C LYS A 80 -6.24 -7.61 22.65
N ARG A 81 -6.84 -6.74 21.84
CA ARG A 81 -8.17 -6.96 21.26
C ARG A 81 -8.13 -8.04 20.18
N TYR A 82 -9.27 -8.65 19.94
CA TYR A 82 -9.51 -9.56 18.83
C TYR A 82 -10.17 -8.83 17.66
N PRO A 83 -10.07 -9.32 16.41
CA PRO A 83 -10.69 -8.71 15.25
C PRO A 83 -12.18 -8.41 15.41
N SER A 84 -12.93 -9.26 16.10
CA SER A 84 -14.36 -9.06 16.40
C SER A 84 -14.67 -7.86 17.31
N GLN A 85 -13.66 -7.26 17.94
CA GLN A 85 -13.77 -6.09 18.82
C GLN A 85 -13.34 -4.80 18.10
N LEU A 86 -13.13 -4.86 16.78
CA LEU A 86 -12.66 -3.75 15.95
C LEU A 86 -13.73 -3.31 14.96
N SER A 87 -13.73 -2.01 14.61
CA SER A 87 -14.47 -1.53 13.44
C SER A 87 -13.80 -1.99 12.14
N GLY A 88 -14.52 -1.94 11.01
CA GLY A 88 -13.97 -2.29 9.69
C GLY A 88 -12.68 -1.51 9.35
N GLY A 89 -12.68 -0.19 9.60
CA GLY A 89 -11.49 0.63 9.39
C GLY A 89 -10.32 0.27 10.32
N GLN A 90 -10.58 -0.12 11.58
CA GLN A 90 -9.54 -0.60 12.49
C GLN A 90 -8.98 -1.95 12.03
N VAL A 91 -9.82 -2.88 11.56
CA VAL A 91 -9.40 -4.16 10.96
C VAL A 91 -8.46 -3.89 9.78
N GLN A 92 -8.82 -2.94 8.93
CA GLN A 92 -8.01 -2.58 7.76
C GLN A 92 -6.65 -1.99 8.17
N ARG A 93 -6.60 -1.06 9.14
CA ARG A 93 -5.34 -0.53 9.70
C ARG A 93 -4.43 -1.62 10.27
N VAL A 94 -5.00 -2.58 10.98
CA VAL A 94 -4.24 -3.75 11.47
C VAL A 94 -3.73 -4.60 10.31
N GLY A 95 -4.51 -4.77 9.24
CA GLY A 95 -4.08 -5.42 8.00
C GLY A 95 -2.87 -4.75 7.35
N VAL A 96 -2.88 -3.41 7.28
CA VAL A 96 -1.73 -2.61 6.81
C VAL A 96 -0.53 -2.78 7.74
N ALA A 97 -0.71 -2.66 9.05
CA ALA A 97 0.36 -2.87 10.04
C ALA A 97 1.00 -4.27 9.90
N ARG A 98 0.18 -5.31 9.68
CA ARG A 98 0.67 -6.67 9.46
C ARG A 98 1.50 -6.78 8.18
N ALA A 99 1.09 -6.14 7.09
CA ALA A 99 1.85 -6.13 5.84
C ALA A 99 3.19 -5.41 5.98
N LEU A 100 3.23 -4.32 6.76
CA LEU A 100 4.44 -3.57 7.06
C LEU A 100 5.39 -4.30 8.03
N ALA A 101 4.89 -5.25 8.82
CA ALA A 101 5.65 -5.91 9.87
C ALA A 101 6.82 -6.75 9.34
N ALA A 102 6.69 -7.28 8.13
CA ALA A 102 7.74 -8.07 7.46
C ALA A 102 8.89 -7.22 6.93
N ASP A 103 8.75 -5.90 6.94
CA ASP A 103 9.67 -4.95 6.31
C ASP A 103 9.98 -5.25 4.83
N ALA A 104 9.02 -5.86 4.14
CA ALA A 104 9.12 -6.25 2.74
C ALA A 104 9.34 -5.02 1.83
N PRO A 105 10.20 -5.11 0.79
CA PRO A 105 10.44 -4.01 -0.15
C PRO A 105 9.24 -3.69 -1.04
N VAL A 106 8.34 -4.65 -1.22
CA VAL A 106 7.12 -4.49 -2.04
C VAL A 106 5.88 -4.73 -1.20
N LEU A 107 4.90 -3.85 -1.35
CA LEU A 107 3.56 -3.98 -0.77
C LEU A 107 2.53 -4.11 -1.88
N LEU A 108 1.71 -5.15 -1.82
CA LEU A 108 0.53 -5.31 -2.67
C LEU A 108 -0.70 -4.99 -1.84
N MET A 109 -1.53 -4.07 -2.30
CA MET A 109 -2.74 -3.65 -1.61
C MET A 109 -3.95 -3.81 -2.52
N ASP A 110 -4.89 -4.63 -2.10
CA ASP A 110 -6.11 -4.93 -2.84
C ASP A 110 -7.29 -4.20 -2.17
N GLU A 111 -7.78 -3.15 -2.82
CA GLU A 111 -8.86 -2.27 -2.36
C GLU A 111 -8.78 -1.90 -0.85
N PRO A 112 -7.65 -1.37 -0.36
CA PRO A 112 -7.40 -1.24 1.07
C PRO A 112 -8.33 -0.25 1.77
N PHE A 113 -9.11 0.54 1.05
CA PHE A 113 -10.03 1.53 1.62
C PHE A 113 -11.51 1.25 1.34
N SER A 114 -11.86 0.19 0.60
CA SER A 114 -13.23 -0.07 0.16
C SER A 114 -14.25 -0.27 1.30
N ALA A 115 -13.80 -0.83 2.42
CA ALA A 115 -14.64 -1.10 3.60
C ALA A 115 -14.51 -0.01 4.71
N VAL A 116 -13.97 1.17 4.37
CA VAL A 116 -13.65 2.21 5.34
C VAL A 116 -14.58 3.40 5.17
N ASP A 117 -15.07 3.94 6.30
CA ASP A 117 -15.84 5.19 6.35
C ASP A 117 -15.07 6.35 5.67
N PRO A 118 -15.74 7.25 4.93
CA PRO A 118 -15.09 8.33 4.16
C PRO A 118 -14.15 9.22 4.99
N VAL A 119 -14.51 9.54 6.24
CA VAL A 119 -13.67 10.38 7.11
C VAL A 119 -12.40 9.63 7.48
N VAL A 120 -12.55 8.38 7.91
CA VAL A 120 -11.43 7.51 8.29
C VAL A 120 -10.55 7.16 7.06
N ARG A 121 -11.17 7.02 5.88
CA ARG A 121 -10.48 6.78 4.60
C ARG A 121 -9.47 7.90 4.32
N THR A 122 -9.89 9.15 4.42
CA THR A 122 -9.01 10.32 4.20
C THR A 122 -7.80 10.30 5.12
N ASP A 123 -7.96 9.93 6.38
CA ASP A 123 -6.86 9.85 7.34
C ASP A 123 -5.90 8.68 7.02
N LEU A 124 -6.45 7.53 6.58
CA LEU A 124 -5.63 6.40 6.14
C LEU A 124 -4.84 6.70 4.87
N GLN A 125 -5.42 7.43 3.92
CA GLN A 125 -4.74 7.86 2.70
C GLN A 125 -3.58 8.80 3.02
N LYS A 126 -3.79 9.79 3.91
CA LYS A 126 -2.72 10.66 4.40
C LYS A 126 -1.61 9.88 5.09
N GLU A 127 -1.98 8.90 5.93
CA GLU A 127 -1.01 8.06 6.63
C GLU A 127 -0.22 7.18 5.65
N LEU A 128 -0.86 6.61 4.62
CA LEU A 128 -0.17 5.87 3.57
C LEU A 128 0.85 6.73 2.82
N LEU A 129 0.47 7.97 2.45
CA LEU A 129 1.39 8.93 1.82
C LEU A 129 2.58 9.28 2.74
N ARG A 130 2.32 9.47 4.04
CA ARG A 130 3.37 9.71 5.03
C ARG A 130 4.32 8.53 5.16
N LEU A 131 3.79 7.31 5.13
CA LEU A 131 4.57 6.07 5.20
C LEU A 131 5.40 5.86 3.93
N GLN A 132 4.82 6.11 2.75
CA GLN A 132 5.52 5.99 1.47
C GLN A 132 6.78 6.87 1.45
N GLY A 133 6.67 8.14 1.89
CA GLY A 133 7.81 9.05 1.97
C GLY A 133 8.93 8.61 2.92
N ARG A 134 8.62 7.80 3.94
CA ARG A 134 9.60 7.34 4.94
C ARG A 134 10.21 5.97 4.62
N LEU A 135 9.47 5.11 3.95
CA LEU A 135 9.81 3.69 3.85
C LEU A 135 10.50 3.32 2.53
N ALA A 136 10.56 4.22 1.54
CA ALA A 136 11.14 3.99 0.20
C ALA A 136 10.74 2.63 -0.42
N LYS A 137 9.47 2.22 -0.22
CA LYS A 137 8.93 0.92 -0.68
C LYS A 137 8.16 1.07 -1.98
N THR A 138 8.20 0.04 -2.81
CA THR A 138 7.31 -0.07 -3.96
C THR A 138 5.92 -0.54 -3.51
N ILE A 139 4.90 0.27 -3.78
CA ILE A 139 3.50 -0.06 -3.44
C ILE A 139 2.73 -0.25 -4.73
N VAL A 140 2.19 -1.45 -4.94
CA VAL A 140 1.21 -1.74 -5.98
C VAL A 140 -0.17 -1.75 -5.31
N PHE A 141 -1.00 -0.83 -5.75
CA PHE A 141 -2.28 -0.53 -5.12
C PHE A 141 -3.40 -0.74 -6.15
N VAL A 142 -4.36 -1.59 -5.85
CA VAL A 142 -5.53 -1.82 -6.69
C VAL A 142 -6.73 -1.11 -6.08
N THR A 143 -7.43 -0.32 -6.88
CA THR A 143 -8.65 0.38 -6.47
C THR A 143 -9.61 0.52 -7.65
N HIS A 144 -10.89 0.60 -7.38
CA HIS A 144 -11.93 0.98 -8.33
C HIS A 144 -12.26 2.49 -8.23
N ASP A 145 -11.63 3.21 -7.33
CA ASP A 145 -11.82 4.64 -7.09
C ASP A 145 -10.71 5.43 -7.80
N ILE A 146 -11.10 6.20 -8.82
CA ILE A 146 -10.15 7.01 -9.60
C ILE A 146 -9.52 8.11 -8.77
N ASP A 147 -10.24 8.68 -7.80
CA ASP A 147 -9.72 9.75 -6.96
C ASP A 147 -8.60 9.23 -6.05
N GLU A 148 -8.73 8.00 -5.56
CA GLU A 148 -7.65 7.33 -4.85
C GLU A 148 -6.42 7.12 -5.72
N ALA A 149 -6.62 6.64 -6.97
CA ALA A 149 -5.51 6.43 -7.89
C ALA A 149 -4.79 7.74 -8.23
N LEU A 150 -5.52 8.81 -8.51
CA LEU A 150 -4.97 10.14 -8.81
C LEU A 150 -4.23 10.76 -7.61
N LEU A 151 -4.76 10.56 -6.40
CA LEU A 151 -4.18 11.09 -5.17
C LEU A 151 -2.92 10.32 -4.74
N LEU A 152 -2.94 8.99 -4.82
CA LEU A 152 -1.93 8.13 -4.21
C LEU A 152 -0.89 7.61 -5.21
N GLY A 153 -1.24 7.44 -6.49
CA GLY A 153 -0.37 6.85 -7.49
C GLY A 153 0.71 7.80 -8.00
N ASP A 154 1.94 7.31 -8.18
CA ASP A 154 2.97 7.98 -8.98
C ASP A 154 2.78 7.66 -10.47
N THR A 155 2.26 6.46 -10.73
CA THR A 155 1.91 5.94 -12.05
C THR A 155 0.63 5.13 -11.94
N ILE A 156 -0.27 5.27 -12.91
CA ILE A 156 -1.59 4.64 -12.92
C ILE A 156 -1.71 3.74 -14.16
N ALA A 157 -2.18 2.51 -13.95
CA ALA A 157 -2.59 1.60 -15.00
C ALA A 157 -4.12 1.48 -14.99
N VAL A 158 -4.79 1.94 -16.02
CA VAL A 158 -6.25 1.84 -16.17
C VAL A 158 -6.58 0.59 -16.99
N PHE A 159 -7.32 -0.34 -16.39
CA PHE A 159 -7.76 -1.56 -17.05
C PHE A 159 -9.24 -1.45 -17.43
N ALA A 160 -9.54 -1.78 -18.69
CA ALA A 160 -10.90 -1.96 -19.20
C ALA A 160 -11.36 -3.42 -19.01
N GLU A 161 -12.60 -3.68 -19.38
CA GLU A 161 -13.21 -5.01 -19.35
C GLU A 161 -12.32 -6.06 -20.04
N GLY A 162 -12.28 -7.26 -19.47
CA GLY A 162 -11.43 -8.35 -19.95
C GLY A 162 -9.94 -8.19 -19.61
N GLY A 163 -9.57 -7.23 -18.74
CA GLY A 163 -8.18 -7.02 -18.32
C GLY A 163 -7.32 -6.30 -19.35
N ARG A 164 -7.94 -5.67 -20.37
CA ARG A 164 -7.23 -4.87 -21.38
C ARG A 164 -6.67 -3.60 -20.75
N LEU A 165 -5.35 -3.39 -20.85
CA LEU A 165 -4.74 -2.12 -20.46
C LEU A 165 -5.22 -1.01 -21.39
N ALA A 166 -6.00 -0.07 -20.87
CA ALA A 166 -6.55 1.05 -21.61
C ALA A 166 -5.56 2.23 -21.65
N GLN A 167 -4.96 2.56 -20.50
CA GLN A 167 -3.93 3.59 -20.42
C GLN A 167 -2.95 3.29 -19.27
N PHE A 168 -1.71 3.72 -19.47
CA PHE A 168 -0.65 3.69 -18.47
C PHE A 168 0.06 5.04 -18.50
N GLY A 169 0.16 5.73 -17.35
CA GLY A 169 0.78 7.04 -17.30
C GLY A 169 0.73 7.67 -15.92
N THR A 170 1.19 8.91 -15.83
CA THR A 170 1.12 9.71 -14.61
C THR A 170 -0.34 10.14 -14.32
N PRO A 171 -0.67 10.53 -13.08
CA PRO A 171 -1.97 11.09 -12.75
C PRO A 171 -2.39 12.22 -13.67
N GLU A 172 -1.46 13.10 -14.03
CA GLU A 172 -1.69 14.22 -14.95
C GLU A 172 -2.05 13.75 -16.37
N GLU A 173 -1.34 12.75 -16.91
CA GLU A 173 -1.63 12.17 -18.21
C GLU A 173 -3.01 11.50 -18.23
N ILE A 174 -3.36 10.77 -17.19
CA ILE A 174 -4.68 10.13 -17.06
C ILE A 174 -5.79 11.20 -16.99
N LEU A 175 -5.58 12.26 -16.23
CA LEU A 175 -6.58 13.31 -16.00
C LEU A 175 -6.77 14.23 -17.22
N TYR A 176 -5.69 14.67 -17.86
CA TYR A 176 -5.74 15.73 -18.88
C TYR A 176 -5.54 15.23 -20.32
N SER A 177 -5.06 14.00 -20.48
CA SER A 177 -4.79 13.40 -21.79
C SER A 177 -5.32 11.97 -21.85
N PRO A 178 -6.62 11.73 -21.59
CA PRO A 178 -7.19 10.39 -21.61
C PRO A 178 -7.05 9.77 -23.01
N ALA A 179 -6.56 8.52 -23.07
CA ALA A 179 -6.23 7.83 -24.30
C ALA A 179 -7.46 7.48 -25.17
N ASP A 180 -8.61 7.24 -24.55
CA ASP A 180 -9.86 6.92 -25.22
C ASP A 180 -11.07 7.43 -24.42
N ASP A 181 -12.29 7.24 -25.01
CA ASP A 181 -13.54 7.67 -24.37
C ASP A 181 -13.86 6.86 -23.10
N PHE A 182 -13.36 5.62 -23.00
CA PHE A 182 -13.51 4.82 -21.79
C PHE A 182 -12.76 5.48 -20.63
N VAL A 183 -11.46 5.80 -20.81
CA VAL A 183 -10.66 6.47 -19.79
C VAL A 183 -11.24 7.83 -19.45
N ARG A 184 -11.66 8.61 -20.47
CA ARG A 184 -12.32 9.90 -20.27
C ARG A 184 -13.58 9.78 -19.42
N SER A 185 -14.43 8.78 -19.70
CA SER A 185 -15.65 8.54 -18.93
C SER A 185 -15.37 8.10 -17.49
N PHE A 186 -14.27 7.38 -17.29
CA PHE A 186 -13.82 6.91 -15.97
C PHE A 186 -13.34 8.08 -15.11
N VAL A 187 -12.53 8.96 -15.68
CA VAL A 187 -12.03 10.19 -15.03
C VAL A 187 -13.17 11.18 -14.75
N SER A 188 -14.13 11.35 -15.67
CA SER A 188 -15.24 12.29 -15.48
C SER A 188 -16.25 11.86 -14.41
N ARG A 189 -16.19 10.62 -13.93
CA ARG A 189 -16.93 10.14 -12.74
C ARG A 189 -16.26 10.56 -11.42
N SER A 190 -14.99 10.92 -11.46
CA SER A 190 -14.31 11.60 -10.35
C SER A 190 -15.19 12.79 -9.95
N VAL A 191 -15.58 12.84 -8.69
CA VAL A 191 -16.55 13.82 -8.19
C VAL A 191 -16.06 15.20 -8.57
N ALA A 192 -16.77 15.75 -9.55
CA ALA A 192 -16.50 17.01 -10.22
C ALA A 192 -15.87 18.04 -9.30
N GLY A 193 -14.59 18.34 -9.47
CA GLY A 193 -13.95 19.53 -8.95
C GLY A 193 -13.25 19.42 -7.58
N LEU A 194 -13.15 18.24 -6.96
CA LEU A 194 -12.38 18.10 -5.69
C LEU A 194 -10.88 17.90 -5.91
N LEU A 195 -10.49 17.39 -7.08
CA LEU A 195 -9.09 17.28 -7.48
C LEU A 195 -8.83 18.26 -8.63
N ASP A 196 -8.61 19.53 -8.30
CA ASP A 196 -8.09 20.48 -9.25
C ASP A 196 -6.62 20.15 -9.58
N GLU A 197 -6.14 20.68 -10.69
CA GLU A 197 -4.76 20.48 -11.15
C GLU A 197 -3.72 20.81 -10.07
N GLN A 198 -4.00 21.79 -9.23
CA GLN A 198 -3.11 22.21 -8.15
C GLN A 198 -3.01 21.16 -7.06
N THR A 199 -4.13 20.51 -6.71
CA THR A 199 -4.16 19.44 -5.69
C THR A 199 -3.37 18.22 -6.14
N VAL A 200 -3.54 17.78 -7.39
CA VAL A 200 -2.79 16.65 -7.98
C VAL A 200 -1.29 16.98 -8.07
N ARG A 201 -0.95 18.16 -8.58
CA ARG A 201 0.45 18.62 -8.65
C ARG A 201 1.10 18.79 -7.29
N GLN A 202 0.39 19.32 -6.30
CA GLN A 202 0.91 19.45 -4.93
C GLN A 202 1.13 18.09 -4.26
N ALA A 203 0.21 17.15 -4.43
CA ALA A 203 0.37 15.79 -3.92
C ALA A 203 1.62 15.12 -4.50
N ARG A 204 1.83 15.26 -5.83
CA ARG A 204 3.02 14.75 -6.51
C ARG A 204 4.31 15.45 -6.07
N ALA A 205 4.31 16.77 -5.97
CA ALA A 205 5.49 17.53 -5.53
C ALA A 205 5.91 17.12 -4.11
N ARG A 206 4.97 16.93 -3.19
CA ARG A 206 5.24 16.46 -1.84
C ARG A 206 5.83 15.04 -1.82
N ARG A 207 5.33 14.13 -2.66
CA ARG A 207 5.86 12.77 -2.79
C ARG A 207 7.29 12.75 -3.31
N LEU A 208 7.55 13.50 -4.40
CA LEU A 208 8.89 13.61 -4.98
C LEU A 208 9.90 14.24 -4.01
N ALA A 209 9.49 15.23 -3.24
CA ALA A 209 10.33 15.83 -2.20
C ALA A 209 10.66 14.82 -1.09
N ALA A 210 9.66 14.11 -0.58
CA ALA A 210 9.86 13.09 0.45
C ALA A 210 10.75 11.92 -0.03
N SER A 211 10.59 11.48 -1.28
CA SER A 211 11.43 10.43 -1.88
C SER A 211 12.89 10.88 -2.04
N ARG A 212 13.14 12.15 -2.38
CA ARG A 212 14.50 12.72 -2.46
C ARG A 212 15.16 12.85 -1.08
N GLU A 213 14.42 13.28 -0.08
CA GLU A 213 14.92 13.37 1.30
C GLU A 213 15.27 11.99 1.85
N ALA A 214 14.46 10.97 1.58
CA ALA A 214 14.75 9.60 1.97
C ALA A 214 15.99 9.03 1.28
N GLN A 215 16.22 9.33 -0.01
CA GLN A 215 17.42 8.90 -0.74
C GLN A 215 18.67 9.63 -0.26
N ASN A 216 18.60 10.92 0.04
CA ASN A 216 19.73 11.70 0.53
C ASN A 216 20.12 11.30 1.97
N GLY A 217 19.16 10.99 2.81
CA GLY A 217 19.42 10.50 4.18
C GLY A 217 20.14 9.16 4.26
N VAL A 218 19.95 8.29 3.26
CA VAL A 218 20.67 7.00 3.15
C VAL A 218 22.12 7.20 2.73
N VAL A 219 22.41 8.18 1.87
CA VAL A 219 23.78 8.45 1.37
C VAL A 219 24.67 9.12 2.44
N GLU A 220 24.10 9.87 3.37
CA GLU A 220 24.85 10.48 4.47
C GLU A 220 25.17 9.48 5.59
N GLY A 221 24.33 8.45 5.78
CA GLY A 221 24.58 7.38 6.76
C GLY A 221 25.73 6.44 6.39
N GLU A 222 25.98 6.20 5.08
CA GLU A 222 27.07 5.33 4.61
C GLU A 222 28.46 5.99 4.58
N LYS A 223 28.55 7.30 4.82
CA LYS A 223 29.83 8.04 4.87
C LYS A 223 30.37 8.25 6.28
N SER A 224 29.71 7.70 7.30
CA SER A 224 30.08 7.90 8.73
C SER A 224 30.52 6.62 9.44
N GLU A 225 30.79 5.52 8.69
CA GLU A 225 31.43 4.31 9.21
C GLU A 225 32.86 4.12 8.67
#